data_bc6791ab7ab6da883419a470f379f7fb
#
_entry.id   bc6791ab7ab6da883419a470f379f7fb
#
_cell.length_a   1.000
_cell.length_b   1.000
_cell.length_c   1.000
_cell.angle_alpha   90.00
_cell.angle_beta   90.00
_cell.angle_gamma   90.00
#
_symmetry.space_group_name_H-M   'P 1'
#
loop_
_entity.id
_entity.type
_entity.pdbx_description
1 polymer ?
#
loop_
_entity_poly.entity_id
_entity_poly.type
_entity_poly.pdbx_seq_one_letter_code
_entity_poly.pdbx_strand_id
1 'polypeptide(L)'
;IKILPMKSNSPLLQKPDTSSEIYQRVTPESAQWEYLNFEARQMKFDFEWEHNTEDNEMVIVLLSGNFKVSSNRGEWETKNGRKDVFSGVAHTLYLPPHSTFKLTATSEFLDIAYGWCKSDEDFPAKFVTPEETQVVIFGGDNATRQFNDLVPPGFGCSKIVSREVYTPSGNWSSFPAHKH
;
A
#
# COMPACT_ATOMS: atom_id res chain seq x y z
N ILE A 1 22.83 22.64 19.94
CA ILE A 1 22.00 23.03 18.78
C ILE A 1 20.54 22.77 19.20
N LYS A 2 19.76 23.85 19.48
CA LYS A 2 18.32 23.73 19.69
C LYS A 2 17.66 23.46 18.33
N ILE A 3 17.20 22.25 18.09
CA ILE A 3 16.31 21.95 16.98
C ILE A 3 14.97 22.63 17.32
N LEU A 4 14.66 23.74 16.68
CA LEU A 4 13.34 24.34 16.74
C LEU A 4 12.33 23.35 16.16
N PRO A 5 11.19 23.09 16.84
CA PRO A 5 10.16 22.26 16.25
C PRO A 5 9.65 22.97 14.99
N MET A 6 9.87 22.35 13.84
CA MET A 6 9.27 22.81 12.59
C MET A 6 7.75 22.71 12.75
N LYS A 7 7.07 23.83 12.94
CA LYS A 7 5.62 23.93 12.72
C LYS A 7 5.41 23.88 11.21
N SER A 8 5.43 22.67 10.67
CA SER A 8 5.06 22.45 9.28
C SER A 8 3.54 22.44 9.20
N ASN A 9 2.95 23.55 8.79
CA ASN A 9 1.58 23.62 8.28
C ASN A 9 1.56 23.23 6.77
N SER A 10 2.52 22.46 6.31
CA SER A 10 2.55 22.02 4.93
C SER A 10 1.36 21.10 4.65
N PRO A 11 0.57 21.34 3.60
CA PRO A 11 -0.49 20.43 3.19
C PRO A 11 0.05 19.05 2.75
N LEU A 12 1.36 18.97 2.49
CA LEU A 12 2.05 17.72 2.13
C LEU A 12 2.39 16.85 3.35
N LEU A 13 2.32 17.40 4.58
CA LEU A 13 2.56 16.64 5.79
C LEU A 13 1.23 16.21 6.41
N GLN A 14 0.84 14.97 6.14
CA GLN A 14 -0.31 14.34 6.78
C GLN A 14 0.16 13.58 8.03
N LYS A 15 -0.40 13.92 9.19
CA LYS A 15 -0.09 13.23 10.45
C LYS A 15 -1.08 12.09 10.66
N PRO A 16 -0.62 10.90 11.08
CA PRO A 16 -1.52 9.80 11.37
C PRO A 16 -2.38 10.12 12.61
N ASP A 17 -3.65 9.73 12.56
CA ASP A 17 -4.55 9.71 13.71
C ASP A 17 -4.51 8.34 14.40
N THR A 18 -3.63 8.20 15.36
CA THR A 18 -3.42 6.93 16.07
C THR A 18 -4.59 6.52 16.98
N SER A 19 -5.63 7.34 17.10
CA SER A 19 -6.86 7.02 17.83
C SER A 19 -7.92 6.34 16.95
N SER A 20 -7.73 6.36 15.63
CA SER A 20 -8.63 5.80 14.63
C SER A 20 -8.11 4.49 14.08
N GLU A 21 -9.02 3.57 13.75
CA GLU A 21 -8.70 2.35 13.01
C GLU A 21 -8.10 2.70 11.64
N ILE A 22 -8.67 3.68 10.93
CA ILE A 22 -8.05 4.29 9.75
C ILE A 22 -7.17 5.42 10.26
N TYR A 23 -5.89 5.11 10.48
CA TYR A 23 -4.95 6.06 11.08
C TYR A 23 -4.32 7.01 10.07
N GLN A 24 -4.44 6.72 8.78
CA GLN A 24 -3.98 7.61 7.70
C GLN A 24 -5.01 7.64 6.60
N ARG A 25 -5.35 8.85 6.13
CA ARG A 25 -6.24 9.06 4.99
C ARG A 25 -5.75 10.25 4.17
N VAL A 26 -5.59 10.03 2.87
CA VAL A 26 -5.23 11.07 1.90
C VAL A 26 -6.14 10.92 0.68
N THR A 27 -6.81 12.00 0.30
CA THR A 27 -7.72 12.01 -0.86
C THR A 27 -7.27 13.04 -1.89
N PRO A 28 -7.74 12.97 -3.13
CA PRO A 28 -7.48 13.98 -4.14
C PRO A 28 -7.75 15.41 -3.64
N GLU A 29 -8.84 15.62 -2.91
CA GLU A 29 -9.22 16.93 -2.38
C GLU A 29 -8.26 17.41 -1.31
N SER A 30 -7.84 16.51 -0.38
CA SER A 30 -6.96 16.88 0.74
C SER A 30 -5.53 17.14 0.31
N ALA A 31 -5.05 16.45 -0.74
CA ALA A 31 -3.68 16.54 -1.25
C ALA A 31 -3.53 17.41 -2.49
N GLN A 32 -4.65 17.82 -3.12
CA GLN A 32 -4.68 18.58 -4.37
C GLN A 32 -3.99 17.83 -5.53
N TRP A 33 -4.13 16.51 -5.59
CA TRP A 33 -3.74 15.68 -6.71
C TRP A 33 -4.97 15.15 -7.48
N GLU A 34 -4.79 14.42 -8.56
CA GLU A 34 -5.88 14.19 -9.50
C GLU A 34 -6.62 12.86 -9.29
N TYR A 35 -5.93 11.79 -8.95
CA TYR A 35 -6.52 10.45 -9.08
C TYR A 35 -6.58 9.64 -7.79
N LEU A 36 -5.45 9.53 -7.08
CA LEU A 36 -5.26 8.51 -6.07
C LEU A 36 -5.90 8.86 -4.74
N ASN A 37 -6.67 7.94 -4.18
CA ASN A 37 -7.02 7.89 -2.78
C ASN A 37 -6.08 6.91 -2.06
N PHE A 38 -5.75 7.19 -0.83
CA PHE A 38 -4.89 6.35 0.00
C PHE A 38 -5.39 6.31 1.43
N GLU A 39 -5.42 5.11 2.00
CA GLU A 39 -5.65 4.89 3.43
C GLU A 39 -4.68 3.85 3.99
N ALA A 40 -4.43 3.96 5.30
CA ALA A 40 -3.81 2.90 6.08
C ALA A 40 -4.66 2.60 7.30
N ARG A 41 -4.81 1.30 7.60
CA ARG A 41 -5.76 0.78 8.59
C ARG A 41 -5.12 -0.30 9.45
N GLN A 42 -5.44 -0.24 10.74
CA GLN A 42 -5.10 -1.27 11.73
C GLN A 42 -6.34 -2.00 12.19
N MET A 43 -6.25 -3.33 12.28
CA MET A 43 -7.35 -4.20 12.67
C MET A 43 -6.87 -5.23 13.69
N LYS A 44 -7.75 -5.59 14.63
CA LYS A 44 -7.51 -6.66 15.61
C LYS A 44 -7.97 -8.01 15.04
N PHE A 45 -7.53 -9.09 15.67
CA PHE A 45 -7.94 -10.45 15.32
C PHE A 45 -9.46 -10.55 15.14
N ASP A 46 -9.86 -11.27 14.09
CA ASP A 46 -11.26 -11.55 13.70
C ASP A 46 -12.09 -10.32 13.31
N PHE A 47 -11.46 -9.14 13.19
CA PHE A 47 -12.15 -7.97 12.65
C PHE A 47 -12.40 -8.18 11.15
N GLU A 48 -13.62 -7.88 10.72
CA GLU A 48 -14.06 -8.00 9.33
C GLU A 48 -14.26 -6.61 8.72
N TRP A 49 -13.67 -6.38 7.55
CA TRP A 49 -13.88 -5.21 6.72
C TRP A 49 -14.56 -5.60 5.41
N GLU A 50 -15.82 -5.19 5.27
CA GLU A 50 -16.57 -5.34 4.02
C GLU A 50 -16.46 -4.07 3.19
N HIS A 51 -16.26 -4.23 1.89
CA HIS A 51 -16.11 -3.11 0.97
C HIS A 51 -16.53 -3.48 -0.45
N ASN A 52 -16.91 -2.44 -1.22
CA ASN A 52 -17.18 -2.51 -2.66
C ASN A 52 -16.28 -1.49 -3.35
N THR A 53 -15.52 -1.90 -4.34
CA THR A 53 -14.64 -1.01 -5.09
C THR A 53 -15.40 -0.04 -6.00
N GLU A 54 -16.70 -0.28 -6.25
CA GLU A 54 -17.52 0.49 -7.18
C GLU A 54 -16.82 0.65 -8.55
N ASP A 55 -16.66 1.87 -9.06
CA ASP A 55 -15.95 2.16 -10.31
C ASP A 55 -14.43 2.29 -10.14
N ASN A 56 -13.87 1.82 -9.02
CA ASN A 56 -12.46 1.99 -8.74
C ASN A 56 -11.68 0.67 -8.86
N GLU A 57 -10.48 0.72 -9.35
CA GLU A 57 -9.48 -0.29 -9.06
C GLU A 57 -8.83 -0.01 -7.71
N MET A 58 -8.41 -1.06 -7.00
CA MET A 58 -7.85 -0.97 -5.65
C MET A 58 -6.64 -1.89 -5.50
N VAL A 59 -5.64 -1.42 -4.78
CA VAL A 59 -4.48 -2.22 -4.34
C VAL A 59 -4.41 -2.21 -2.83
N ILE A 60 -4.37 -3.40 -2.22
CA ILE A 60 -4.20 -3.61 -0.77
C ILE A 60 -2.81 -4.22 -0.55
N VAL A 61 -2.00 -3.59 0.30
CA VAL A 61 -0.63 -4.00 0.64
C VAL A 61 -0.57 -4.36 2.12
N LEU A 62 -0.09 -5.57 2.41
CA LEU A 62 0.15 -6.00 3.79
C LEU A 62 1.35 -5.24 4.39
N LEU A 63 1.15 -4.53 5.50
CA LEU A 63 2.24 -3.90 6.26
C LEU A 63 2.70 -4.80 7.40
N SER A 64 1.79 -5.42 8.15
CA SER A 64 2.10 -6.43 9.16
C SER A 64 0.91 -7.35 9.43
N GLY A 65 1.17 -8.56 9.92
CA GLY A 65 0.14 -9.53 10.28
C GLY A 65 -0.25 -10.46 9.15
N ASN A 66 -1.49 -10.97 9.22
CA ASN A 66 -2.10 -11.88 8.25
C ASN A 66 -3.58 -11.56 8.05
N PHE A 67 -4.07 -11.82 6.85
CA PHE A 67 -5.48 -11.69 6.50
C PHE A 67 -5.96 -12.78 5.55
N LYS A 68 -7.27 -12.98 5.50
CA LYS A 68 -7.97 -13.70 4.42
C LYS A 68 -8.97 -12.77 3.76
N VAL A 69 -9.23 -12.98 2.48
CA VAL A 69 -10.22 -12.24 1.70
C VAL A 69 -11.15 -13.20 0.99
N SER A 70 -12.46 -12.98 1.13
CA SER A 70 -13.49 -13.58 0.30
C SER A 70 -14.12 -12.49 -0.57
N SER A 71 -14.20 -12.71 -1.88
CA SER A 71 -14.66 -11.74 -2.86
C SER A 71 -15.45 -12.40 -3.98
N ASN A 72 -16.28 -11.61 -4.69
CA ASN A 72 -16.89 -12.04 -5.95
C ASN A 72 -15.86 -12.32 -7.07
N ARG A 73 -14.58 -11.97 -6.83
CA ARG A 73 -13.46 -12.18 -7.76
C ARG A 73 -12.57 -13.37 -7.40
N GLY A 74 -12.70 -13.93 -6.20
CA GLY A 74 -11.91 -15.06 -5.71
C GLY A 74 -11.72 -15.06 -4.20
N GLU A 75 -10.92 -16.00 -3.72
CA GLU A 75 -10.56 -16.13 -2.31
C GLU A 75 -9.04 -16.18 -2.17
N TRP A 76 -8.51 -15.44 -1.21
CA TRP A 76 -7.06 -15.37 -0.96
C TRP A 76 -6.77 -15.34 0.53
N GLU A 77 -5.62 -15.84 0.88
CA GLU A 77 -5.13 -15.83 2.25
C GLU A 77 -3.62 -15.62 2.26
N THR A 78 -3.14 -14.76 3.17
CA THR A 78 -1.71 -14.61 3.40
C THR A 78 -1.19 -15.83 4.14
N LYS A 79 -0.22 -16.52 3.55
CA LYS A 79 0.55 -17.57 4.22
C LYS A 79 1.85 -16.97 4.69
N ASN A 80 2.15 -17.08 5.99
CA ASN A 80 3.36 -16.51 6.57
C ASN A 80 3.48 -15.01 6.29
N GLY A 81 2.51 -14.23 6.71
CA GLY A 81 2.57 -12.77 6.64
C GLY A 81 3.78 -12.22 7.40
N ARG A 82 4.04 -10.94 7.29
CA ARG A 82 5.24 -10.32 7.88
C ARG A 82 4.96 -9.65 9.22
N LYS A 83 5.98 -9.64 10.08
CA LYS A 83 5.90 -8.99 11.40
C LYS A 83 5.80 -7.46 11.27
N ASP A 84 6.52 -6.89 10.35
CA ASP A 84 6.59 -5.46 10.04
C ASP A 84 7.10 -5.25 8.60
N VAL A 85 7.14 -4.01 8.15
CA VAL A 85 7.56 -3.65 6.78
C VAL A 85 9.04 -3.98 6.46
N PHE A 86 9.86 -4.30 7.46
CA PHE A 86 11.26 -4.69 7.28
C PHE A 86 11.46 -6.21 7.36
N SER A 87 10.42 -6.96 7.67
CA SER A 87 10.46 -8.42 7.86
C SER A 87 10.07 -9.20 6.60
N GLY A 88 10.49 -8.72 5.44
CA GLY A 88 10.24 -9.34 4.13
C GLY A 88 9.36 -8.52 3.21
N VAL A 89 9.16 -9.01 1.99
CA VAL A 89 8.34 -8.38 0.94
C VAL A 89 6.86 -8.55 1.26
N ALA A 90 6.03 -7.59 0.86
CA ALA A 90 4.60 -7.61 1.12
C ALA A 90 3.85 -8.64 0.27
N HIS A 91 2.77 -9.20 0.83
CA HIS A 91 1.65 -9.70 0.04
C HIS A 91 0.83 -8.51 -0.46
N THR A 92 0.36 -8.58 -1.70
CA THR A 92 -0.41 -7.51 -2.33
C THR A 92 -1.63 -8.08 -3.04
N LEU A 93 -2.80 -7.47 -2.85
CA LEU A 93 -4.03 -7.84 -3.54
C LEU A 93 -4.47 -6.69 -4.44
N TYR A 94 -4.56 -6.94 -5.74
CA TYR A 94 -5.20 -6.07 -6.71
C TYR A 94 -6.63 -6.51 -6.95
N LEU A 95 -7.57 -5.57 -6.88
CA LEU A 95 -8.99 -5.74 -7.16
C LEU A 95 -9.44 -4.74 -8.23
N PRO A 96 -10.10 -5.20 -9.32
CA PRO A 96 -10.65 -4.32 -10.34
C PRO A 96 -11.95 -3.64 -9.87
N PRO A 97 -12.55 -2.73 -10.69
CA PRO A 97 -13.88 -2.20 -10.44
C PRO A 97 -14.94 -3.28 -10.19
N HIS A 98 -15.99 -2.91 -9.47
CA HIS A 98 -17.14 -3.78 -9.14
C HIS A 98 -16.75 -5.05 -8.38
N SER A 99 -15.68 -4.98 -7.60
CA SER A 99 -15.27 -6.03 -6.67
C SER A 99 -15.92 -5.80 -5.32
N THR A 100 -16.68 -6.81 -4.84
CA THR A 100 -17.15 -6.85 -3.45
C THR A 100 -16.26 -7.80 -2.68
N PHE A 101 -15.81 -7.42 -1.50
CA PHE A 101 -14.97 -8.28 -0.69
C PHE A 101 -15.22 -8.09 0.81
N LYS A 102 -14.89 -9.15 1.52
CA LYS A 102 -14.74 -9.17 2.97
C LYS A 102 -13.32 -9.59 3.32
N LEU A 103 -12.57 -8.70 3.95
CA LEU A 103 -11.25 -8.95 4.48
C LEU A 103 -11.34 -9.20 5.98
N THR A 104 -10.80 -10.31 6.44
CA THR A 104 -10.77 -10.70 7.86
C THR A 104 -9.33 -10.76 8.36
N ALA A 105 -9.04 -10.10 9.47
CA ALA A 105 -7.75 -10.19 10.15
C ALA A 105 -7.58 -11.57 10.80
N THR A 106 -6.51 -12.30 10.45
CA THR A 106 -6.24 -13.66 10.96
C THR A 106 -5.03 -13.72 11.93
N SER A 107 -4.44 -12.59 12.23
CA SER A 107 -3.41 -12.41 13.27
C SER A 107 -3.93 -11.52 14.40
N GLU A 108 -3.27 -11.54 15.56
CA GLU A 108 -3.62 -10.68 16.71
C GLU A 108 -3.71 -9.20 16.32
N PHE A 109 -2.84 -8.80 15.40
CA PHE A 109 -2.78 -7.46 14.86
C PHE A 109 -2.53 -7.51 13.35
N LEU A 110 -3.30 -6.75 12.60
CA LEU A 110 -3.16 -6.58 11.16
C LEU A 110 -3.00 -5.10 10.83
N ASP A 111 -2.02 -4.76 10.01
CA ASP A 111 -1.81 -3.43 9.45
C ASP A 111 -1.73 -3.53 7.93
N ILE A 112 -2.55 -2.75 7.25
CA ILE A 112 -2.61 -2.69 5.79
C ILE A 112 -2.59 -1.25 5.30
N ALA A 113 -2.00 -1.03 4.13
CA ALA A 113 -2.19 0.18 3.35
C ALA A 113 -2.94 -0.16 2.07
N TYR A 114 -3.78 0.74 1.59
CA TYR A 114 -4.48 0.56 0.33
C TYR A 114 -4.70 1.87 -0.39
N GLY A 115 -4.64 1.78 -1.72
CA GLY A 115 -4.92 2.90 -2.60
C GLY A 115 -5.93 2.51 -3.66
N TRP A 116 -6.74 3.47 -4.10
CA TRP A 116 -7.73 3.26 -5.13
C TRP A 116 -7.91 4.50 -6.01
N CYS A 117 -8.30 4.27 -7.26
CA CYS A 117 -8.68 5.33 -8.19
C CYS A 117 -9.67 4.81 -9.22
N LYS A 118 -10.39 5.71 -9.88
CA LYS A 118 -11.35 5.34 -10.94
C LYS A 118 -10.66 4.62 -12.10
N SER A 119 -11.30 3.54 -12.54
CA SER A 119 -10.90 2.75 -13.70
C SER A 119 -12.13 2.38 -14.53
N ASP A 120 -11.98 2.46 -15.83
CA ASP A 120 -13.01 2.03 -16.81
C ASP A 120 -12.69 0.61 -17.35
N GLU A 121 -11.65 -0.05 -16.84
CA GLU A 121 -11.17 -1.35 -17.31
C GLU A 121 -11.29 -2.41 -16.21
N ASP A 122 -11.83 -3.58 -16.58
CA ASP A 122 -12.04 -4.72 -15.68
C ASP A 122 -10.95 -5.78 -15.88
N PHE A 123 -9.77 -5.54 -15.32
CA PHE A 123 -8.67 -6.51 -15.32
C PHE A 123 -8.93 -7.64 -14.31
N PRO A 124 -8.32 -8.83 -14.48
CA PRO A 124 -8.43 -9.90 -13.50
C PRO A 124 -7.89 -9.49 -12.13
N ALA A 125 -8.62 -9.82 -11.06
CA ALA A 125 -8.09 -9.68 -9.71
C ALA A 125 -6.85 -10.57 -9.53
N LYS A 126 -5.84 -10.09 -8.80
CA LYS A 126 -4.57 -10.80 -8.64
C LYS A 126 -4.01 -10.64 -7.22
N PHE A 127 -3.69 -11.76 -6.62
CA PHE A 127 -2.95 -11.82 -5.36
C PHE A 127 -1.49 -12.11 -5.65
N VAL A 128 -0.61 -11.20 -5.25
CA VAL A 128 0.84 -11.30 -5.47
C VAL A 128 1.50 -11.68 -4.15
N THR A 129 2.21 -12.79 -4.16
CA THR A 129 2.98 -13.27 -3.01
C THR A 129 4.39 -12.64 -2.99
N PRO A 130 5.09 -12.67 -1.85
CA PRO A 130 6.47 -12.23 -1.77
C PRO A 130 7.39 -12.88 -2.80
N GLU A 131 7.17 -14.16 -3.10
CA GLU A 131 7.97 -14.96 -4.05
C GLU A 131 7.76 -14.53 -5.50
N GLU A 132 6.58 -13.99 -5.83
CA GLU A 132 6.24 -13.49 -7.16
C GLU A 132 6.67 -12.05 -7.38
N THR A 133 6.99 -11.33 -6.30
CA THR A 133 7.37 -9.92 -6.37
C THR A 133 8.79 -9.76 -6.90
N GLN A 134 8.94 -9.00 -7.98
CA GLN A 134 10.25 -8.66 -8.51
C GLN A 134 10.98 -7.70 -7.58
N VAL A 135 12.19 -8.07 -7.16
CA VAL A 135 13.08 -7.24 -6.34
C VAL A 135 14.21 -6.72 -7.20
N VAL A 136 14.39 -5.40 -7.24
CA VAL A 136 15.42 -4.73 -8.05
C VAL A 136 16.22 -3.76 -7.19
N ILE A 137 17.55 -3.77 -7.36
CA ILE A 137 18.43 -2.79 -6.73
C ILE A 137 18.72 -1.66 -7.71
N PHE A 138 18.42 -0.44 -7.32
CA PHE A 138 18.65 0.75 -8.12
C PHE A 138 19.68 1.69 -7.49
N GLY A 139 20.35 2.46 -8.36
CA GLY A 139 21.33 3.46 -7.99
C GLY A 139 22.72 2.87 -7.73
N GLY A 140 23.57 3.70 -7.13
CA GLY A 140 24.93 3.35 -6.73
C GLY A 140 25.34 4.22 -5.54
N ASP A 141 26.38 3.83 -4.81
CA ASP A 141 26.86 4.52 -3.62
C ASP A 141 25.71 4.86 -2.65
N ASN A 142 25.63 6.12 -2.22
CA ASN A 142 24.59 6.61 -1.31
C ASN A 142 23.21 6.84 -1.96
N ALA A 143 23.04 6.50 -3.23
CA ALA A 143 21.75 6.47 -3.91
C ALA A 143 21.23 5.03 -4.14
N THR A 144 21.90 4.02 -3.57
CA THR A 144 21.46 2.63 -3.64
C THR A 144 20.22 2.41 -2.81
N ARG A 145 19.20 1.77 -3.39
CA ARG A 145 17.95 1.39 -2.73
C ARG A 145 17.35 0.15 -3.40
N GLN A 146 16.54 -0.59 -2.64
CA GLN A 146 15.80 -1.75 -3.13
C GLN A 146 14.38 -1.35 -3.47
N PHE A 147 13.91 -1.79 -4.63
CA PHE A 147 12.51 -1.70 -5.06
C PHE A 147 11.89 -3.09 -5.06
N ASN A 148 10.75 -3.22 -4.41
CA ASN A 148 9.88 -4.38 -4.51
C ASN A 148 8.69 -3.98 -5.38
N ASP A 149 8.61 -4.50 -6.58
CA ASP A 149 7.59 -4.16 -7.57
C ASP A 149 6.30 -4.93 -7.30
N LEU A 150 5.42 -4.35 -6.48
CA LEU A 150 4.16 -4.96 -6.06
C LEU A 150 3.11 -4.97 -7.18
N VAL A 151 2.95 -3.82 -7.85
CA VAL A 151 2.11 -3.62 -9.03
C VAL A 151 2.92 -2.80 -10.04
N PRO A 152 3.81 -3.43 -10.82
CA PRO A 152 4.66 -2.73 -11.78
C PRO A 152 3.89 -2.31 -13.04
N PRO A 153 4.45 -1.40 -13.87
CA PRO A 153 3.94 -1.15 -15.22
C PRO A 153 3.78 -2.45 -16.02
N GLY A 154 2.64 -2.63 -16.68
CA GLY A 154 2.31 -3.86 -17.42
C GLY A 154 1.76 -5.00 -16.57
N PHE A 155 1.44 -4.75 -15.31
CA PHE A 155 0.84 -5.72 -14.39
C PHE A 155 -0.55 -6.23 -14.85
N GLY A 156 -1.29 -5.46 -15.63
CA GLY A 156 -2.69 -5.70 -15.97
C GLY A 156 -3.63 -4.98 -14.99
N CYS A 157 -3.41 -3.70 -14.83
CA CYS A 157 -4.23 -2.73 -14.13
C CYS A 157 -4.33 -1.44 -14.97
N SER A 158 -5.25 -0.54 -14.64
CA SER A 158 -5.49 0.66 -15.45
C SER A 158 -4.49 1.77 -15.14
N LYS A 159 -4.41 2.21 -13.91
CA LYS A 159 -3.67 3.43 -13.52
C LYS A 159 -2.72 3.23 -12.33
N ILE A 160 -3.01 2.28 -11.44
CA ILE A 160 -2.26 2.13 -10.20
C ILE A 160 -0.92 1.46 -10.46
N VAL A 161 0.15 2.07 -9.98
CA VAL A 161 1.48 1.47 -9.81
C VAL A 161 1.81 1.47 -8.32
N SER A 162 2.25 0.34 -7.79
CA SER A 162 2.61 0.21 -6.37
C SER A 162 3.98 -0.44 -6.20
N ARG A 163 4.80 0.17 -5.35
CA ARG A 163 6.15 -0.30 -4.99
C ARG A 163 6.42 -0.07 -3.51
N GLU A 164 7.12 -0.99 -2.90
CA GLU A 164 7.86 -0.70 -1.67
C GLU A 164 9.30 -0.30 -2.01
N VAL A 165 9.82 0.71 -1.32
CA VAL A 165 11.20 1.14 -1.50
C VAL A 165 11.93 1.07 -0.16
N TYR A 166 12.97 0.24 -0.09
CA TYR A 166 13.85 0.14 1.06
C TYR A 166 15.11 0.97 0.80
N THR A 167 15.22 2.06 1.56
CA THR A 167 16.36 2.96 1.48
C THR A 167 17.22 2.77 2.72
N PRO A 168 18.46 2.28 2.60
CA PRO A 168 19.37 2.17 3.74
C PRO A 168 19.61 3.51 4.42
N SER A 169 19.87 3.48 5.72
CA SER A 169 20.19 4.70 6.46
C SER A 169 21.38 5.42 5.85
N GLY A 170 21.26 6.74 5.68
CA GLY A 170 22.25 7.58 5.03
C GLY A 170 22.17 7.67 3.51
N ASN A 171 21.29 6.86 2.87
CA ASN A 171 21.11 6.90 1.43
C ASN A 171 19.94 7.81 1.01
N TRP A 172 19.98 8.24 -0.25
CA TRP A 172 18.89 8.97 -0.89
C TRP A 172 17.84 8.00 -1.43
N SER A 173 16.58 8.22 -1.07
CA SER A 173 15.45 7.50 -1.66
C SER A 173 15.27 7.84 -3.14
N SER A 174 15.55 9.08 -3.53
CA SER A 174 15.52 9.57 -4.91
C SER A 174 16.57 10.64 -5.08
N PHE A 175 17.36 10.62 -6.17
CA PHE A 175 18.35 11.62 -6.47
C PHE A 175 18.41 11.90 -7.99
N PRO A 176 18.27 13.18 -8.42
CA PRO A 176 17.77 14.29 -7.63
C PRO A 176 16.36 14.07 -7.12
N ALA A 177 16.04 14.60 -5.93
CA ALA A 177 14.72 14.42 -5.33
C ALA A 177 13.61 14.95 -6.26
N HIS A 178 12.54 14.14 -6.45
CA HIS A 178 11.37 14.49 -7.29
C HIS A 178 11.67 14.80 -8.77
N LYS A 179 12.77 14.29 -9.30
CA LYS A 179 13.12 14.40 -10.71
C LYS A 179 13.13 12.99 -11.33
N HIS A 180 12.03 12.63 -11.92
CA HIS A 180 11.82 11.31 -12.53
C HIS A 180 11.69 11.46 -14.04
#